data_d23e00239f799b5115ccf9995b997f25
#
_entry.id   d23e00239f799b5115ccf9995b997f25
#
_cell.length_a   1.000
_cell.length_b   1.000
_cell.length_c   1.000
_cell.angle_alpha   90.00
_cell.angle_beta   90.00
_cell.angle_gamma   90.00
#
_symmetry.space_group_name_H-M   'P 1'
#
loop_
_entity.id
_entity.type
_entity.pdbx_description
1 polymer ?
#
loop_
_entity_poly.entity_id
_entity_poly.type
_entity_poly.pdbx_seq_one_letter_code
_entity_poly.pdbx_strand_id
1 'polypeptide(L)'
;MSTTLKVYVNDDDALLFWRPSQPIAGCRGFAIQRRRQRAGSAVDESYLPNRMGFATEPAINLVGKETDEADPPSKPSSEWPFQRFSWTDHDADAGDTVSYRVIPVIRDDTGALQLVEAEASDFSPERTLGATPTGTYQPFFNRAFVISQFMARYLAENKLTLKQFKEQITNNVDDEIRKFLSGGLRTELLQLVDTATDDDFEVYAALFELSDAELVDKLVELGPRAHVVLANGSITKAADETTAQAHERDENADARAKLIAAGVDVEKTNRFTSPGPLGHNKFLVRTHRGGQPIAAWTGSTNWTPTGLCTQAN
;
A
#
# COMPACT_ATOMS: atom_id res chain seq x y z
N MET A 1 13.42 7.23 30.25
CA MET A 1 12.68 6.83 29.05
C MET A 1 13.32 5.60 28.46
N SER A 2 12.62 4.51 28.40
CA SER A 2 13.23 3.27 27.94
C SER A 2 12.66 2.76 26.62
N THR A 3 11.51 3.27 26.16
CA THR A 3 10.92 2.91 24.86
C THR A 3 11.03 4.07 23.88
N THR A 4 11.62 3.83 22.72
CA THR A 4 11.64 4.79 21.61
C THR A 4 10.53 4.46 20.64
N LEU A 5 9.90 5.49 20.04
CA LEU A 5 8.82 5.37 19.05
C LEU A 5 9.17 6.18 17.81
N LYS A 6 8.93 5.59 16.63
CA LYS A 6 8.94 6.28 15.34
C LYS A 6 7.58 6.11 14.68
N VAL A 7 7.06 7.20 14.12
CA VAL A 7 5.77 7.25 13.43
C VAL A 7 5.97 7.83 12.04
N TYR A 8 5.46 7.11 11.06
CA TYR A 8 5.40 7.51 9.65
C TYR A 8 3.93 7.56 9.25
N VAL A 9 3.55 8.54 8.48
CA VAL A 9 2.17 8.67 7.97
C VAL A 9 2.17 8.77 6.46
N ASN A 10 1.10 8.29 5.85
CA ASN A 10 0.75 8.53 4.46
C ASN A 10 -0.61 9.25 4.38
N ASP A 11 -1.41 8.98 3.36
CA ASP A 11 -2.69 9.67 3.15
C ASP A 11 -3.71 9.38 4.26
N ASP A 12 -3.74 8.16 4.79
CA ASP A 12 -4.78 7.68 5.70
C ASP A 12 -4.34 6.58 6.67
N ASP A 13 -3.03 6.29 6.71
CA ASP A 13 -2.46 5.32 7.62
C ASP A 13 -1.33 5.93 8.46
N ALA A 14 -1.17 5.46 9.69
CA ALA A 14 0.00 5.74 10.51
C ALA A 14 0.74 4.44 10.82
N LEU A 15 2.00 4.36 10.41
CA LEU A 15 2.88 3.23 10.64
C LEU A 15 3.80 3.52 11.83
N LEU A 16 3.70 2.71 12.87
CA LEU A 16 4.41 2.83 14.13
C LEU A 16 5.48 1.74 14.25
N PHE A 17 6.67 2.14 14.71
CA PHE A 17 7.73 1.23 15.13
C PHE A 17 8.23 1.64 16.50
N TRP A 18 8.43 0.68 17.41
CA TRP A 18 8.96 0.97 18.72
C TRP A 18 10.01 -0.04 19.16
N ARG A 19 10.85 0.41 20.07
CA ARG A 19 11.90 -0.42 20.66
C ARG A 19 12.14 -0.02 22.10
N PRO A 20 11.95 -0.92 23.08
CA PRO A 20 12.48 -0.75 24.43
C PRO A 20 14.01 -0.67 24.39
N SER A 21 14.61 0.17 25.21
CA SER A 21 16.08 0.30 25.31
C SER A 21 16.72 -0.97 25.90
N GLN A 22 15.96 -1.73 26.69
CA GLN A 22 16.36 -2.99 27.30
C GLN A 22 15.15 -3.93 27.45
N PRO A 23 15.37 -5.25 27.63
CA PRO A 23 14.28 -6.18 27.91
C PRO A 23 13.54 -5.78 29.18
N ILE A 24 12.21 -5.82 29.14
CA ILE A 24 11.33 -5.49 30.27
C ILE A 24 10.84 -6.79 30.89
N ALA A 25 11.17 -7.02 32.15
CA ALA A 25 10.79 -8.24 32.87
C ALA A 25 9.26 -8.37 32.93
N GLY A 26 8.74 -9.57 32.67
CA GLY A 26 7.30 -9.84 32.69
C GLY A 26 6.48 -9.18 31.59
N CYS A 27 7.11 -8.54 30.59
CA CYS A 27 6.41 -7.89 29.47
C CYS A 27 5.52 -8.88 28.73
N ARG A 28 4.27 -8.46 28.47
CA ARG A 28 3.24 -9.22 27.73
C ARG A 28 2.84 -8.57 26.42
N GLY A 29 3.45 -7.43 26.11
CA GLY A 29 3.18 -6.65 24.93
C GLY A 29 3.14 -5.16 25.23
N PHE A 30 2.49 -4.41 24.36
CA PHE A 30 2.49 -2.95 24.41
C PHE A 30 1.07 -2.41 24.20
N ALA A 31 0.67 -1.46 25.05
CA ALA A 31 -0.48 -0.63 24.81
C ALA A 31 -0.07 0.55 23.91
N ILE A 32 -0.90 0.90 22.96
CA ILE A 32 -0.69 2.07 22.09
C ILE A 32 -1.79 3.07 22.38
N GLN A 33 -1.39 4.23 22.91
CA GLN A 33 -2.28 5.36 23.16
C GLN A 33 -2.20 6.32 21.99
N ARG A 34 -3.33 6.71 21.42
CA ARG A 34 -3.47 7.64 20.31
C ARG A 34 -4.15 8.91 20.78
N ARG A 35 -3.63 10.06 20.38
CA ARG A 35 -4.33 11.33 20.32
C ARG A 35 -4.71 11.56 18.87
N ARG A 36 -5.98 11.83 18.62
CA ARG A 36 -6.52 12.10 17.29
C ARG A 36 -7.37 13.36 17.32
N GLN A 37 -7.10 14.26 16.39
CA GLN A 37 -7.92 15.43 16.15
C GLN A 37 -8.44 15.40 14.72
N ARG A 38 -9.75 15.26 14.57
CA ARG A 38 -10.45 15.47 13.31
C ARG A 38 -10.69 16.96 13.10
N ALA A 39 -10.78 17.37 11.82
CA ALA A 39 -11.05 18.78 11.50
C ALA A 39 -12.30 19.29 12.23
N GLY A 40 -12.14 20.37 12.99
CA GLY A 40 -13.24 21.00 13.74
C GLY A 40 -13.69 20.27 15.02
N SER A 41 -13.00 19.19 15.42
CA SER A 41 -13.33 18.42 16.63
C SER A 41 -12.29 18.63 17.75
N ALA A 42 -12.68 18.33 18.98
CA ALA A 42 -11.74 18.22 20.09
C ALA A 42 -10.79 17.02 19.89
N VAL A 43 -9.64 17.07 20.57
CA VAL A 43 -8.71 15.92 20.59
C VAL A 43 -9.36 14.76 21.33
N ASP A 44 -9.44 13.61 20.67
CA ASP A 44 -9.76 12.32 21.27
C ASP A 44 -8.47 11.61 21.71
N GLU A 45 -8.47 11.09 22.92
CA GLU A 45 -7.36 10.31 23.45
C GLU A 45 -7.85 8.93 23.86
N SER A 46 -7.38 7.89 23.18
CA SER A 46 -7.84 6.51 23.37
C SER A 46 -6.72 5.49 23.17
N TYR A 47 -6.90 4.29 23.69
CA TYR A 47 -6.04 3.16 23.35
C TYR A 47 -6.50 2.51 22.06
N LEU A 48 -5.58 2.24 21.12
CA LEU A 48 -5.90 1.53 19.91
C LEU A 48 -6.50 0.16 20.23
N PRO A 49 -7.54 -0.26 19.52
CA PRO A 49 -8.15 -1.56 19.71
C PRO A 49 -7.24 -2.67 19.18
N ASN A 50 -7.20 -3.80 19.91
CA ASN A 50 -6.58 -5.02 19.44
C ASN A 50 -7.63 -6.15 19.43
N ARG A 51 -7.53 -7.02 18.44
CA ARG A 51 -8.42 -8.17 18.25
C ARG A 51 -7.80 -9.49 18.72
N MET A 52 -6.58 -9.43 19.23
CA MET A 52 -5.82 -10.59 19.72
C MET A 52 -5.58 -10.44 21.21
N GLY A 53 -6.29 -11.23 22.01
CA GLY A 53 -6.07 -11.35 23.44
C GLY A 53 -5.21 -12.55 23.82
N PHE A 54 -5.22 -12.94 25.10
CA PHE A 54 -4.52 -14.12 25.59
C PHE A 54 -5.40 -15.35 25.51
N ALA A 55 -4.81 -16.52 25.21
CA ALA A 55 -5.53 -17.80 25.03
C ALA A 55 -6.34 -18.27 26.27
N THR A 56 -6.10 -17.71 27.43
CA THR A 56 -6.81 -17.98 28.69
C THR A 56 -8.14 -17.20 28.83
N GLU A 57 -8.43 -16.29 27.92
CA GLU A 57 -9.69 -15.54 27.94
C GLU A 57 -10.78 -16.29 27.15
N PRO A 58 -11.95 -16.58 27.76
CA PRO A 58 -12.99 -17.45 27.15
C PRO A 58 -13.55 -16.94 25.81
N ALA A 59 -13.42 -15.66 25.53
CA ALA A 59 -14.00 -14.99 24.37
C ALA A 59 -13.19 -15.18 23.05
N ILE A 60 -12.01 -15.83 23.08
CA ILE A 60 -11.04 -15.72 21.97
C ILE A 60 -10.85 -17.00 21.17
N ASN A 61 -11.66 -18.02 21.34
CA ASN A 61 -11.65 -19.18 20.44
C ASN A 61 -12.32 -18.85 19.10
N LEU A 62 -11.74 -17.90 18.36
CA LEU A 62 -12.19 -17.50 17.01
C LEU A 62 -11.61 -18.37 15.90
N VAL A 63 -10.73 -19.33 16.22
CA VAL A 63 -10.22 -20.27 15.22
C VAL A 63 -11.31 -21.32 14.95
N GLY A 64 -12.01 -21.15 13.82
CA GLY A 64 -12.95 -22.14 13.29
C GLY A 64 -14.41 -21.98 13.72
N LYS A 65 -14.81 -20.85 14.33
CA LYS A 65 -16.23 -20.50 14.44
C LYS A 65 -16.58 -19.46 13.40
N GLU A 66 -17.47 -19.83 12.48
CA GLU A 66 -18.30 -18.86 11.78
C GLU A 66 -19.12 -18.15 12.86
N THR A 67 -18.69 -16.95 13.24
CA THR A 67 -19.51 -16.08 14.06
C THR A 67 -20.37 -15.26 13.09
N ASP A 68 -21.68 -15.32 13.26
CA ASP A 68 -22.64 -14.40 12.60
C ASP A 68 -22.46 -12.93 13.04
N GLU A 69 -21.42 -12.63 13.81
CA GLU A 69 -21.08 -11.28 14.25
C GLU A 69 -20.25 -10.59 13.17
N ALA A 70 -20.83 -9.55 12.61
CA ALA A 70 -20.23 -8.70 11.57
C ALA A 70 -18.90 -8.05 12.01
N ASP A 71 -18.56 -8.05 13.29
CA ASP A 71 -17.33 -7.47 13.83
C ASP A 71 -16.71 -8.38 14.90
N PRO A 72 -15.49 -8.90 14.69
CA PRO A 72 -14.82 -9.71 15.70
C PRO A 72 -14.55 -8.87 16.96
N PRO A 73 -14.66 -9.48 18.16
CA PRO A 73 -14.49 -8.76 19.41
C PRO A 73 -13.11 -8.08 19.45
N SER A 74 -13.09 -6.85 19.94
CA SER A 74 -11.88 -6.07 20.16
C SER A 74 -11.89 -5.47 21.55
N LYS A 75 -10.70 -5.28 22.12
CA LYS A 75 -10.52 -4.55 23.37
C LYS A 75 -9.39 -3.51 23.24
N PRO A 76 -9.39 -2.47 24.07
CA PRO A 76 -8.27 -1.55 24.14
C PRO A 76 -6.94 -2.29 24.33
N SER A 77 -5.88 -1.81 23.71
CA SER A 77 -4.56 -2.44 23.82
C SER A 77 -3.96 -2.38 25.25
N SER A 78 -4.56 -1.60 26.14
CA SER A 78 -4.27 -1.68 27.59
C SER A 78 -4.73 -2.99 28.23
N GLU A 79 -5.77 -3.65 27.67
CA GLU A 79 -6.28 -4.93 28.10
C GLU A 79 -5.78 -6.08 27.21
N TRP A 80 -5.71 -5.85 25.90
CA TRP A 80 -5.17 -6.78 24.90
C TRP A 80 -3.93 -6.18 24.24
N PRO A 81 -2.74 -6.25 24.88
CA PRO A 81 -1.54 -5.60 24.38
C PRO A 81 -1.04 -6.20 23.08
N PHE A 82 -0.47 -5.35 22.22
CA PHE A 82 0.17 -5.76 20.98
C PHE A 82 1.47 -6.52 21.27
N GLN A 83 1.56 -7.79 20.84
CA GLN A 83 2.73 -8.65 21.04
C GLN A 83 3.70 -8.56 19.84
N ARG A 84 4.05 -7.34 19.46
CA ARG A 84 4.93 -7.02 18.34
C ARG A 84 5.60 -5.66 18.56
N PHE A 85 6.49 -5.27 17.66
CA PHE A 85 7.23 -4.01 17.73
C PHE A 85 6.87 -3.02 16.62
N SER A 86 5.80 -3.29 15.91
CA SER A 86 5.24 -2.41 14.88
C SER A 86 3.73 -2.56 14.81
N TRP A 87 3.06 -1.50 14.38
CA TRP A 87 1.63 -1.49 14.11
C TRP A 87 1.30 -0.47 13.03
N THR A 88 0.28 -0.75 12.23
CA THR A 88 -0.32 0.25 11.34
C THR A 88 -1.71 0.57 11.85
N ASP A 89 -1.93 1.85 12.14
CA ASP A 89 -3.25 2.37 12.48
C ASP A 89 -3.98 2.74 11.21
N HIS A 90 -4.98 1.93 10.85
CA HIS A 90 -5.83 2.11 9.66
C HIS A 90 -7.18 2.78 9.99
N ASP A 91 -7.35 3.24 11.24
CA ASP A 91 -8.59 3.91 11.70
C ASP A 91 -8.46 5.44 11.65
N ALA A 92 -7.31 5.96 11.23
CA ALA A 92 -7.14 7.37 10.99
C ALA A 92 -7.49 7.70 9.53
N ASP A 93 -8.06 8.89 9.30
CA ASP A 93 -8.50 9.35 8.00
C ASP A 93 -7.63 10.51 7.49
N ALA A 94 -7.64 10.74 6.18
CA ALA A 94 -7.00 11.91 5.58
C ALA A 94 -7.52 13.21 6.23
N GLY A 95 -6.60 14.09 6.61
CA GLY A 95 -6.89 15.33 7.32
C GLY A 95 -6.86 15.21 8.84
N ASP A 96 -6.82 14.01 9.41
CA ASP A 96 -6.64 13.84 10.85
C ASP A 96 -5.23 14.21 11.29
N THR A 97 -5.12 14.86 12.44
CA THR A 97 -3.84 15.06 13.12
C THR A 97 -3.72 14.04 14.24
N VAL A 98 -2.66 13.25 14.21
CA VAL A 98 -2.42 12.15 15.16
C VAL A 98 -1.08 12.25 15.85
N SER A 99 -1.01 11.76 17.09
CA SER A 99 0.22 11.44 17.80
C SER A 99 0.03 10.19 18.64
N TYR A 100 1.10 9.47 18.88
CA TYR A 100 1.04 8.15 19.52
C TYR A 100 2.07 8.04 20.65
N ARG A 101 1.74 7.20 21.61
CA ARG A 101 2.59 6.79 22.72
C ARG A 101 2.49 5.29 22.91
N VAL A 102 3.59 4.64 23.20
CA VAL A 102 3.67 3.20 23.42
C VAL A 102 4.07 2.93 24.87
N ILE A 103 3.28 2.11 25.55
CA ILE A 103 3.44 1.80 26.99
C ILE A 103 3.59 0.28 27.10
N PRO A 104 4.70 -0.22 27.69
CA PRO A 104 4.82 -1.64 27.98
C PRO A 104 3.75 -2.12 28.96
N VAL A 105 3.28 -3.35 28.75
CA VAL A 105 2.31 -4.00 29.63
C VAL A 105 2.95 -5.24 30.24
N ILE A 106 2.98 -5.33 31.54
CA ILE A 106 3.46 -6.50 32.27
C ILE A 106 2.29 -7.24 32.91
N ARG A 107 2.54 -8.48 33.32
CA ARG A 107 1.63 -9.22 34.20
C ARG A 107 2.27 -9.26 35.60
N ASP A 108 1.55 -8.78 36.59
CA ASP A 108 2.00 -8.79 37.97
C ASP A 108 1.84 -10.19 38.62
N ASP A 109 2.28 -10.31 39.86
CA ASP A 109 2.26 -11.57 40.61
C ASP A 109 0.83 -12.07 40.90
N THR A 110 -0.16 -11.20 40.79
CA THR A 110 -1.58 -11.57 40.96
C THR A 110 -2.19 -12.06 39.64
N GLY A 111 -1.46 -11.92 38.53
CA GLY A 111 -1.92 -12.25 37.20
C GLY A 111 -2.62 -11.08 36.49
N ALA A 112 -2.75 -9.92 37.09
CA ALA A 112 -3.34 -8.73 36.48
C ALA A 112 -2.36 -8.04 35.50
N LEU A 113 -2.90 -7.41 34.46
CA LEU A 113 -2.12 -6.60 33.53
C LEU A 113 -1.92 -5.19 34.09
N GLN A 114 -0.68 -4.72 34.02
CA GLN A 114 -0.26 -3.40 34.50
C GLN A 114 0.49 -2.62 33.43
N LEU A 115 0.14 -1.36 33.24
CA LEU A 115 0.86 -0.43 32.37
C LEU A 115 2.13 0.06 33.08
N VAL A 116 3.28 -0.03 32.41
CA VAL A 116 4.57 0.42 32.96
C VAL A 116 4.87 1.81 32.43
N GLU A 117 4.24 2.81 33.03
CA GLU A 117 4.32 4.23 32.61
C GLU A 117 5.77 4.76 32.63
N ALA A 118 6.59 4.31 33.58
CA ALA A 118 7.99 4.72 33.69
C ALA A 118 8.85 4.29 32.49
N GLU A 119 8.41 3.26 31.76
CA GLU A 119 9.09 2.70 30.58
C GLU A 119 8.41 3.08 29.26
N ALA A 120 7.34 3.90 29.33
CA ALA A 120 6.63 4.36 28.15
C ALA A 120 7.49 5.28 27.27
N SER A 121 7.17 5.36 26.00
CA SER A 121 7.67 6.44 25.15
C SER A 121 7.02 7.77 25.51
N ASP A 122 7.60 8.89 25.08
CA ASP A 122 6.86 10.13 24.95
C ASP A 122 5.82 9.99 23.83
N PHE A 123 4.86 10.90 23.77
CA PHE A 123 4.05 11.06 22.57
C PHE A 123 4.96 11.45 21.39
N SER A 124 4.71 10.86 20.25
CA SER A 124 5.36 11.27 19.00
C SER A 124 5.02 12.74 18.68
N PRO A 125 5.82 13.43 17.86
CA PRO A 125 5.37 14.65 17.23
C PRO A 125 4.03 14.42 16.50
N GLU A 126 3.19 15.43 16.50
CA GLU A 126 1.94 15.42 15.73
C GLU A 126 2.23 15.26 14.24
N ARG A 127 1.39 14.50 13.55
CA ARG A 127 1.42 14.28 12.11
C ARG A 127 0.01 14.42 11.56
N THR A 128 -0.13 15.13 10.45
CA THR A 128 -1.42 15.22 9.73
C THR A 128 -1.36 14.25 8.56
N LEU A 129 -2.35 13.35 8.48
CA LEU A 129 -2.50 12.38 7.39
C LEU A 129 -2.98 13.12 6.13
N GLY A 130 -2.54 12.67 4.96
CA GLY A 130 -2.88 13.33 3.70
C GLY A 130 -2.28 14.73 3.54
N ALA A 131 -1.40 15.14 4.46
CA ALA A 131 -0.65 16.37 4.25
C ALA A 131 0.28 16.20 3.06
N THR A 132 0.23 17.15 2.12
CA THR A 132 1.13 17.14 0.97
C THR A 132 2.58 17.04 1.46
N PRO A 133 3.33 16.01 1.06
CA PRO A 133 4.71 15.88 1.46
C PRO A 133 5.50 17.12 1.01
N THR A 134 6.27 17.72 1.89
CA THR A 134 7.06 18.93 1.60
C THR A 134 8.49 18.63 1.20
N GLY A 135 8.83 17.37 1.03
CA GLY A 135 10.20 16.93 0.73
C GLY A 135 10.43 16.66 -0.76
N THR A 136 11.70 16.59 -1.15
CA THR A 136 12.13 16.20 -2.50
C THR A 136 11.80 14.71 -2.78
N TYR A 137 11.74 13.89 -1.74
CA TYR A 137 11.41 12.46 -1.83
C TYR A 137 10.07 12.20 -1.14
N GLN A 138 9.17 11.56 -1.88
CA GLN A 138 7.81 11.28 -1.43
C GLN A 138 7.53 9.77 -1.62
N PRO A 139 7.42 8.97 -0.54
CA PRO A 139 7.07 7.56 -0.64
C PRO A 139 5.56 7.39 -0.70
N PHE A 140 5.09 6.53 -1.60
CA PHE A 140 3.69 6.14 -1.73
C PHE A 140 3.58 4.62 -1.69
N PHE A 141 2.57 4.12 -1.00
CA PHE A 141 2.32 2.70 -0.85
C PHE A 141 0.86 2.39 -1.16
N ASN A 142 0.62 1.18 -1.67
CA ASN A 142 -0.73 0.65 -1.73
C ASN A 142 -1.09 -0.08 -0.43
N ARG A 143 -2.37 -0.48 -0.28
CA ARG A 143 -2.86 -1.17 0.91
C ARG A 143 -2.82 -2.69 0.85
N ALA A 144 -1.97 -3.26 0.02
CA ALA A 144 -1.89 -4.71 -0.17
C ALA A 144 -1.58 -5.50 1.12
N PHE A 145 -0.92 -4.90 2.12
CA PHE A 145 -0.69 -5.53 3.42
C PHE A 145 -1.93 -5.64 4.31
N VAL A 146 -2.95 -4.84 4.08
CA VAL A 146 -4.24 -4.89 4.81
C VAL A 146 -5.10 -6.07 4.35
N ILE A 147 -4.72 -6.67 3.23
CA ILE A 147 -5.56 -7.52 2.38
C ILE A 147 -6.05 -8.81 3.06
N SER A 148 -5.30 -9.48 3.92
CA SER A 148 -5.67 -10.85 4.28
C SER A 148 -6.99 -10.95 5.06
N GLN A 149 -7.21 -10.10 6.06
CA GLN A 149 -8.45 -10.12 6.85
C GLN A 149 -9.56 -9.27 6.22
N PHE A 150 -9.20 -8.11 5.68
CA PHE A 150 -10.14 -7.26 4.97
C PHE A 150 -10.71 -7.98 3.74
N MET A 151 -9.85 -8.58 2.91
CA MET A 151 -10.27 -9.31 1.71
C MET A 151 -11.14 -10.52 2.03
N ALA A 152 -10.80 -11.31 3.05
CA ALA A 152 -11.61 -12.45 3.43
C ALA A 152 -13.03 -12.02 3.80
N ARG A 153 -13.19 -10.93 4.56
CA ARG A 153 -14.49 -10.35 4.89
C ARG A 153 -15.20 -9.78 3.67
N TYR A 154 -14.52 -8.92 2.92
CA TYR A 154 -15.09 -8.29 1.73
C TYR A 154 -15.62 -9.33 0.71
N LEU A 155 -14.84 -10.38 0.44
CA LEU A 155 -15.26 -11.45 -0.45
C LEU A 155 -16.47 -12.21 0.10
N ALA A 156 -16.48 -12.51 1.41
CA ALA A 156 -17.59 -13.20 2.05
C ALA A 156 -18.87 -12.36 2.07
N GLU A 157 -18.81 -11.12 2.49
CA GLU A 157 -19.95 -10.18 2.56
C GLU A 157 -20.56 -9.93 1.18
N ASN A 158 -19.72 -9.79 0.15
CA ASN A 158 -20.18 -9.54 -1.22
C ASN A 158 -20.38 -10.83 -2.04
N LYS A 159 -20.17 -12.01 -1.43
CA LYS A 159 -20.29 -13.33 -2.07
C LYS A 159 -19.46 -13.44 -3.35
N LEU A 160 -18.27 -12.87 -3.35
CA LEU A 160 -17.34 -12.84 -4.48
C LEU A 160 -16.29 -13.94 -4.35
N THR A 161 -15.95 -14.55 -5.47
CA THR A 161 -14.71 -15.30 -5.61
C THR A 161 -13.54 -14.38 -5.84
N LEU A 162 -12.31 -14.82 -5.57
CA LEU A 162 -11.10 -14.07 -5.88
C LEU A 162 -11.01 -13.71 -7.37
N LYS A 163 -11.50 -14.57 -8.26
CA LYS A 163 -11.54 -14.32 -9.69
C LYS A 163 -12.46 -13.14 -10.01
N GLN A 164 -13.69 -13.16 -9.51
CA GLN A 164 -14.65 -12.07 -9.70
C GLN A 164 -14.15 -10.75 -9.14
N PHE A 165 -13.50 -10.78 -7.99
CA PHE A 165 -12.86 -9.60 -7.41
C PHE A 165 -11.76 -9.03 -8.32
N LYS A 166 -10.87 -9.88 -8.86
CA LYS A 166 -9.85 -9.46 -9.82
C LYS A 166 -10.46 -8.85 -11.08
N GLU A 167 -11.53 -9.45 -11.59
CA GLU A 167 -12.30 -8.92 -12.72
C GLU A 167 -12.92 -7.55 -12.39
N GLN A 168 -13.46 -7.38 -11.18
CA GLN A 168 -14.04 -6.12 -10.72
C GLN A 168 -13.00 -4.98 -10.70
N ILE A 169 -11.85 -5.18 -10.05
CA ILE A 169 -10.80 -4.15 -9.97
C ILE A 169 -10.10 -3.90 -11.32
N THR A 170 -10.21 -4.83 -12.28
CA THR A 170 -9.64 -4.69 -13.62
C THR A 170 -10.58 -3.92 -14.55
N ASN A 171 -11.87 -4.23 -14.51
CA ASN A 171 -12.85 -3.73 -15.47
C ASN A 171 -13.53 -2.43 -15.04
N ASN A 172 -13.45 -2.07 -13.76
CA ASN A 172 -14.05 -0.85 -13.24
C ASN A 172 -13.00 0.05 -12.58
N VAL A 173 -12.54 1.03 -13.33
CA VAL A 173 -11.53 1.99 -12.88
C VAL A 173 -12.05 2.91 -11.76
N ASP A 174 -13.36 3.12 -11.69
CA ASP A 174 -14.03 3.93 -10.68
C ASP A 174 -14.48 3.16 -9.45
N ASP A 175 -14.16 1.87 -9.40
CA ASP A 175 -14.53 1.01 -8.27
C ASP A 175 -13.91 1.51 -6.96
N GLU A 176 -14.74 1.67 -5.93
CA GLU A 176 -14.31 2.21 -4.64
C GLU A 176 -13.28 1.32 -3.93
N ILE A 177 -13.40 -0.01 -4.09
CA ILE A 177 -12.41 -0.95 -3.55
C ILE A 177 -11.08 -0.85 -4.28
N ARG A 178 -11.11 -0.65 -5.62
CA ARG A 178 -9.90 -0.40 -6.40
C ARG A 178 -9.20 0.87 -5.91
N LYS A 179 -9.93 1.97 -5.76
CA LYS A 179 -9.42 3.24 -5.23
C LYS A 179 -8.86 3.08 -3.81
N PHE A 180 -9.60 2.42 -2.94
CA PHE A 180 -9.17 2.15 -1.56
C PHE A 180 -7.87 1.34 -1.53
N LEU A 181 -7.79 0.23 -2.24
CA LEU A 181 -6.60 -0.65 -2.22
C LEU A 181 -5.37 -0.04 -2.85
N SER A 182 -5.52 0.75 -3.91
CA SER A 182 -4.40 1.40 -4.58
C SER A 182 -3.88 2.65 -3.85
N GLY A 183 -4.71 3.26 -3.00
CA GLY A 183 -4.32 4.39 -2.15
C GLY A 183 -3.68 5.55 -2.90
N GLY A 184 -2.82 6.29 -2.23
CA GLY A 184 -2.08 7.42 -2.81
C GLY A 184 -1.17 7.05 -3.97
N LEU A 185 -0.68 5.80 -4.02
CA LEU A 185 0.19 5.33 -5.10
C LEU A 185 -0.43 5.51 -6.49
N ARG A 186 -1.71 5.12 -6.66
CA ARG A 186 -2.42 5.31 -7.94
C ARG A 186 -2.61 6.79 -8.27
N THR A 187 -3.04 7.57 -7.30
CA THR A 187 -3.30 9.00 -7.47
C THR A 187 -2.05 9.72 -7.96
N GLU A 188 -0.92 9.47 -7.34
CA GLU A 188 0.36 10.10 -7.70
C GLU A 188 0.87 9.64 -9.06
N LEU A 189 0.73 8.37 -9.40
CA LEU A 189 1.08 7.89 -10.74
C LEU A 189 0.24 8.58 -11.82
N LEU A 190 -1.06 8.71 -11.61
CA LEU A 190 -1.95 9.39 -12.56
C LEU A 190 -1.59 10.87 -12.69
N GLN A 191 -1.27 11.57 -11.59
CA GLN A 191 -0.87 12.98 -11.63
C GLN A 191 0.42 13.20 -12.42
N LEU A 192 1.38 12.29 -12.35
CA LEU A 192 2.63 12.39 -13.11
C LEU A 192 2.43 12.37 -14.63
N VAL A 193 1.36 11.73 -15.11
CA VAL A 193 1.01 11.59 -16.53
C VAL A 193 -0.21 12.40 -16.92
N ASP A 194 -0.79 13.20 -16.02
CA ASP A 194 -2.00 13.96 -16.29
C ASP A 194 -1.71 15.21 -17.13
N THR A 195 -2.41 15.33 -18.25
CA THR A 195 -2.31 16.45 -19.18
C THR A 195 -3.27 17.60 -18.86
N ALA A 196 -4.22 17.38 -17.96
CA ALA A 196 -5.26 18.36 -17.66
C ALA A 196 -4.73 19.61 -16.95
N THR A 197 -3.64 19.48 -16.19
CA THR A 197 -3.05 20.56 -15.39
C THR A 197 -1.84 21.22 -16.04
N ASP A 198 -1.20 20.53 -16.98
CA ASP A 198 0.00 21.01 -17.70
C ASP A 198 0.16 20.17 -18.97
N ASP A 199 0.26 20.80 -20.13
CA ASP A 199 0.46 20.13 -21.42
C ASP A 199 1.88 20.34 -21.99
N ASP A 200 2.76 21.09 -21.30
CA ASP A 200 4.14 21.36 -21.73
C ASP A 200 5.17 20.41 -21.09
N PHE A 201 4.86 19.12 -21.09
CA PHE A 201 5.78 18.11 -20.59
C PHE A 201 5.85 16.87 -21.49
N GLU A 202 6.90 16.09 -21.29
CA GLU A 202 7.11 14.77 -21.89
C GLU A 202 7.39 13.75 -20.79
N VAL A 203 7.09 12.48 -21.06
CA VAL A 203 7.38 11.37 -20.14
C VAL A 203 8.25 10.32 -20.81
N TYR A 204 9.19 9.80 -20.06
CA TYR A 204 10.08 8.70 -20.42
C TYR A 204 9.88 7.56 -19.42
N ALA A 205 9.38 6.42 -19.87
CA ALA A 205 9.09 5.30 -19.00
C ALA A 205 9.77 4.01 -19.43
N ALA A 206 10.22 3.20 -18.47
CA ALA A 206 10.59 1.82 -18.72
C ALA A 206 9.74 0.92 -17.83
N LEU A 207 8.96 0.04 -18.44
CA LEU A 207 7.91 -0.74 -17.80
C LEU A 207 8.06 -2.23 -18.12
N PHE A 208 7.83 -3.05 -17.10
CA PHE A 208 7.84 -4.50 -17.21
C PHE A 208 6.47 -5.05 -17.63
N GLU A 209 5.42 -4.68 -16.91
CA GLU A 209 4.04 -5.04 -17.19
C GLU A 209 3.18 -3.78 -17.22
N LEU A 210 2.34 -3.67 -18.26
CA LEU A 210 1.43 -2.56 -18.49
C LEU A 210 0.08 -3.10 -19.00
N SER A 211 -0.91 -3.12 -18.13
CA SER A 211 -2.27 -3.54 -18.48
C SER A 211 -3.35 -2.75 -17.74
N ASP A 212 -2.95 -1.81 -16.88
CA ASP A 212 -3.90 -0.94 -16.20
C ASP A 212 -4.53 0.06 -17.17
N ALA A 213 -5.86 0.02 -17.31
CA ALA A 213 -6.58 0.79 -18.32
C ALA A 213 -6.36 2.30 -18.16
N GLU A 214 -6.40 2.83 -16.91
CA GLU A 214 -6.23 4.27 -16.69
C GLU A 214 -4.83 4.73 -17.06
N LEU A 215 -3.81 3.97 -16.68
CA LEU A 215 -2.42 4.32 -16.96
C LEU A 215 -2.12 4.19 -18.46
N VAL A 216 -2.70 3.19 -19.15
CA VAL A 216 -2.61 3.07 -20.61
C VAL A 216 -3.30 4.27 -21.29
N ASP A 217 -4.51 4.63 -20.86
CA ASP A 217 -5.27 5.72 -21.45
C ASP A 217 -4.55 7.07 -21.25
N LYS A 218 -3.93 7.31 -20.09
CA LYS A 218 -3.12 8.51 -19.85
C LYS A 218 -1.89 8.57 -20.75
N LEU A 219 -1.21 7.47 -20.99
CA LEU A 219 -0.10 7.43 -21.97
C LEU A 219 -0.60 7.65 -23.40
N VAL A 220 -1.78 7.14 -23.75
CA VAL A 220 -2.45 7.39 -25.03
C VAL A 220 -2.79 8.87 -25.20
N GLU A 221 -3.30 9.55 -24.16
CA GLU A 221 -3.57 11.00 -24.15
C GLU A 221 -2.31 11.83 -24.40
N LEU A 222 -1.17 11.39 -23.88
CA LEU A 222 0.12 12.02 -24.12
C LEU A 222 0.57 11.89 -25.59
N GLY A 223 0.24 10.77 -26.24
CA GLY A 223 0.62 10.51 -27.62
C GLY A 223 2.13 10.64 -27.86
N PRO A 224 2.57 11.46 -28.84
CA PRO A 224 3.99 11.62 -29.15
C PRO A 224 4.87 12.18 -28.02
N ARG A 225 4.27 12.65 -26.94
CA ARG A 225 4.98 13.14 -25.75
C ARG A 225 5.36 12.04 -24.76
N ALA A 226 4.91 10.81 -25.02
CA ALA A 226 5.29 9.65 -24.22
C ALA A 226 6.32 8.80 -24.97
N HIS A 227 7.42 8.47 -24.29
CA HIS A 227 8.48 7.60 -24.76
C HIS A 227 8.57 6.39 -23.84
N VAL A 228 8.23 5.21 -24.36
CA VAL A 228 8.04 4.01 -23.52
C VAL A 228 8.92 2.86 -23.98
N VAL A 229 9.77 2.38 -23.09
CA VAL A 229 10.46 1.09 -23.24
C VAL A 229 9.62 0.05 -22.51
N LEU A 230 8.97 -0.84 -23.25
CA LEU A 230 8.04 -1.83 -22.69
C LEU A 230 8.59 -3.24 -22.92
N ALA A 231 8.81 -3.99 -21.83
CA ALA A 231 9.22 -5.39 -21.89
C ALA A 231 8.07 -6.28 -22.41
N ASN A 232 8.36 -7.57 -22.64
CA ASN A 232 7.36 -8.55 -23.05
C ASN A 232 6.69 -9.29 -21.87
N GLY A 233 6.91 -8.83 -20.62
CA GLY A 233 6.31 -9.41 -19.42
C GLY A 233 6.99 -10.65 -18.88
N SER A 234 6.26 -11.46 -18.11
CA SER A 234 6.73 -12.67 -17.41
C SER A 234 6.53 -13.94 -18.25
N ILE A 235 7.14 -14.03 -19.42
CA ILE A 235 6.95 -15.17 -20.31
C ILE A 235 7.57 -16.43 -19.72
N THR A 236 6.76 -17.47 -19.50
CA THR A 236 7.20 -18.82 -19.15
C THR A 236 7.16 -19.71 -20.37
N LYS A 237 8.27 -20.36 -20.69
CA LYS A 237 8.35 -21.30 -21.83
C LYS A 237 7.49 -22.54 -21.55
N ALA A 238 6.60 -22.90 -22.49
CA ALA A 238 5.85 -24.14 -22.43
C ALA A 238 6.75 -25.36 -22.76
N ALA A 239 6.29 -26.55 -22.38
CA ALA A 239 7.08 -27.77 -22.53
C ALA A 239 7.37 -28.13 -23.99
N ASP A 240 6.43 -27.81 -24.88
CA ASP A 240 6.46 -28.08 -26.33
C ASP A 240 6.94 -26.88 -27.16
N GLU A 241 7.38 -25.81 -26.51
CA GLU A 241 7.77 -24.55 -27.13
C GLU A 241 9.30 -24.40 -27.20
N THR A 242 9.82 -23.81 -28.27
CA THR A 242 11.22 -23.40 -28.32
C THR A 242 11.42 -22.07 -27.59
N THR A 243 12.65 -21.81 -27.14
CA THR A 243 12.97 -20.51 -26.51
C THR A 243 12.75 -19.33 -27.46
N ALA A 244 13.00 -19.51 -28.74
CA ALA A 244 12.75 -18.46 -29.74
C ALA A 244 11.25 -18.13 -29.85
N GLN A 245 10.39 -19.15 -29.92
CA GLN A 245 8.94 -18.94 -29.94
C GLN A 245 8.43 -18.25 -28.67
N ALA A 246 8.92 -18.68 -27.49
CA ALA A 246 8.57 -18.05 -26.25
C ALA A 246 9.02 -16.57 -26.19
N HIS A 247 10.17 -16.26 -26.77
CA HIS A 247 10.73 -14.91 -26.82
C HIS A 247 9.90 -13.95 -27.70
N GLU A 248 9.18 -14.46 -28.69
CA GLU A 248 8.29 -13.67 -29.55
C GLU A 248 6.95 -13.32 -28.90
N ARG A 249 6.59 -13.99 -27.80
CA ARG A 249 5.34 -13.70 -27.10
C ARG A 249 5.45 -12.38 -26.33
N ASP A 250 4.36 -11.64 -26.28
CA ASP A 250 4.25 -10.35 -25.61
C ASP A 250 2.98 -10.29 -24.75
N GLU A 251 3.14 -10.31 -23.42
CA GLU A 251 2.03 -10.14 -22.48
C GLU A 251 1.47 -8.71 -22.51
N ASN A 252 2.24 -7.76 -23.02
CA ASN A 252 1.86 -6.37 -23.15
C ASN A 252 1.34 -6.01 -24.56
N ALA A 253 1.04 -6.99 -25.40
CA ALA A 253 0.70 -6.79 -26.82
C ALA A 253 -0.46 -5.79 -27.03
N ASP A 254 -1.54 -5.91 -26.22
CA ASP A 254 -2.71 -5.04 -26.33
C ASP A 254 -2.37 -3.59 -25.96
N ALA A 255 -1.66 -3.39 -24.84
CA ALA A 255 -1.23 -2.06 -24.42
C ALA A 255 -0.26 -1.45 -25.44
N ARG A 256 0.71 -2.22 -25.91
CA ARG A 256 1.68 -1.80 -26.95
C ARG A 256 0.98 -1.36 -28.23
N ALA A 257 0.00 -2.14 -28.70
CA ALA A 257 -0.77 -1.80 -29.90
C ALA A 257 -1.53 -0.47 -29.73
N LYS A 258 -2.18 -0.25 -28.59
CA LYS A 258 -2.90 0.99 -28.28
C LYS A 258 -1.95 2.19 -28.25
N LEU A 259 -0.81 2.06 -27.59
CA LEU A 259 0.19 3.14 -27.49
C LEU A 259 0.74 3.51 -28.88
N ILE A 260 1.11 2.51 -29.70
CA ILE A 260 1.60 2.75 -31.06
C ILE A 260 0.53 3.43 -31.92
N ALA A 261 -0.74 3.01 -31.83
CA ALA A 261 -1.85 3.60 -32.55
C ALA A 261 -2.07 5.08 -32.17
N ALA A 262 -1.78 5.45 -30.96
CA ALA A 262 -1.86 6.83 -30.46
C ALA A 262 -0.63 7.69 -30.78
N GLY A 263 0.38 7.14 -31.43
CA GLY A 263 1.61 7.85 -31.78
C GLY A 263 2.62 7.94 -30.63
N VAL A 264 2.44 7.17 -29.56
CA VAL A 264 3.45 7.03 -28.49
C VAL A 264 4.71 6.40 -29.08
N ASP A 265 5.86 6.94 -28.74
CA ASP A 265 7.14 6.37 -29.13
C ASP A 265 7.45 5.13 -28.24
N VAL A 266 7.13 3.95 -28.79
CA VAL A 266 7.30 2.68 -28.08
C VAL A 266 8.48 1.92 -28.70
N GLU A 267 9.49 1.64 -27.88
CA GLU A 267 10.58 0.74 -28.25
C GLU A 267 10.03 -0.69 -28.45
N LYS A 268 10.10 -1.21 -29.68
CA LYS A 268 9.30 -2.35 -30.11
C LYS A 268 9.84 -3.72 -29.72
N THR A 269 11.16 -3.93 -29.76
CA THR A 269 11.71 -5.29 -29.72
C THR A 269 12.96 -5.45 -28.87
N ASN A 270 13.72 -4.39 -28.63
CA ASN A 270 15.02 -4.50 -27.92
C ASN A 270 14.89 -4.88 -26.43
N ARG A 271 13.65 -4.95 -25.93
CA ARG A 271 13.35 -5.32 -24.54
C ARG A 271 12.50 -6.57 -24.39
N PHE A 272 12.36 -7.34 -25.43
CA PHE A 272 11.81 -8.69 -25.36
C PHE A 272 12.89 -9.63 -24.79
N THR A 273 12.95 -9.71 -23.47
CA THR A 273 14.01 -10.43 -22.74
C THR A 273 13.55 -11.75 -22.14
N SER A 274 12.24 -11.90 -21.87
CA SER A 274 11.66 -13.17 -21.42
C SER A 274 11.46 -14.13 -22.60
N PRO A 275 11.61 -15.45 -22.42
CA PRO A 275 11.95 -16.17 -21.19
C PRO A 275 13.45 -16.10 -20.88
N GLY A 276 13.77 -16.09 -19.60
CA GLY A 276 15.13 -15.99 -19.09
C GLY A 276 15.33 -14.70 -18.32
N PRO A 277 16.17 -13.75 -18.77
CA PRO A 277 16.25 -12.44 -18.14
C PRO A 277 14.94 -11.70 -18.19
N LEU A 278 14.64 -10.89 -17.15
CA LEU A 278 13.45 -10.05 -17.07
C LEU A 278 13.83 -8.58 -17.30
N GLY A 279 13.10 -7.88 -18.14
CA GLY A 279 13.15 -6.43 -18.25
C GLY A 279 12.37 -5.76 -17.11
N HIS A 280 12.74 -6.03 -15.85
CA HIS A 280 11.93 -5.77 -14.65
C HIS A 280 11.91 -4.31 -14.19
N ASN A 281 12.05 -3.37 -15.11
CA ASN A 281 12.05 -1.94 -14.80
C ASN A 281 10.64 -1.43 -14.54
N LYS A 282 10.54 -0.48 -13.62
CA LYS A 282 9.31 0.24 -13.30
C LYS A 282 9.70 1.65 -12.86
N PHE A 283 9.89 2.52 -13.85
CA PHE A 283 10.13 3.93 -13.58
C PHE A 283 9.54 4.83 -14.67
N LEU A 284 9.32 6.06 -14.31
CA LEU A 284 8.92 7.14 -15.18
C LEU A 284 9.70 8.40 -14.82
N VAL A 285 10.13 9.15 -15.82
CA VAL A 285 10.69 10.49 -15.67
C VAL A 285 9.80 11.45 -16.42
N ARG A 286 9.32 12.50 -15.73
CA ARG A 286 8.61 13.62 -16.32
C ARG A 286 9.60 14.77 -16.54
N THR A 287 9.60 15.34 -17.74
CA THR A 287 10.47 16.44 -18.13
C THR A 287 9.67 17.59 -18.74
N HIS A 288 10.15 18.80 -18.67
CA HIS A 288 9.69 19.84 -19.59
C HIS A 288 10.04 19.44 -21.03
N ARG A 289 9.32 19.96 -22.02
CA ARG A 289 9.75 19.88 -23.42
C ARG A 289 11.13 20.49 -23.55
N GLY A 290 12.05 19.74 -24.13
CA GLY A 290 13.45 20.13 -24.19
C GLY A 290 14.34 19.53 -23.11
N GLY A 291 13.80 18.63 -22.26
CA GLY A 291 14.58 17.67 -21.48
C GLY A 291 14.94 18.08 -20.05
N GLN A 292 14.47 19.21 -19.54
CA GLN A 292 14.70 19.55 -18.12
C GLN A 292 13.82 18.66 -17.21
N PRO A 293 14.40 17.86 -16.27
CA PRO A 293 13.64 16.98 -15.44
C PRO A 293 12.77 17.76 -14.44
N ILE A 294 11.52 17.31 -14.25
CA ILE A 294 10.56 17.84 -13.29
C ILE A 294 10.43 16.89 -12.12
N ALA A 295 10.20 15.59 -12.42
CA ALA A 295 9.96 14.55 -11.42
C ALA A 295 10.39 13.19 -11.96
N ALA A 296 10.69 12.27 -11.06
CA ALA A 296 10.91 10.87 -11.38
C ALA A 296 10.15 10.00 -10.39
N TRP A 297 9.50 8.98 -10.92
CA TRP A 297 8.89 7.92 -10.14
C TRP A 297 9.65 6.60 -10.37
N THR A 298 9.86 5.84 -9.30
CA THR A 298 10.40 4.49 -9.36
C THR A 298 9.87 3.66 -8.19
N GLY A 299 9.68 2.37 -8.41
CA GLY A 299 9.17 1.49 -7.36
C GLY A 299 9.08 0.04 -7.78
N SER A 300 8.41 -0.77 -6.96
CA SER A 300 8.15 -2.19 -7.23
C SER A 300 6.89 -2.42 -8.05
N THR A 301 6.00 -1.43 -8.17
CA THR A 301 4.66 -1.55 -8.73
C THR A 301 4.68 -1.83 -10.23
N ASN A 302 4.15 -2.98 -10.65
CA ASN A 302 3.75 -3.18 -12.05
C ASN A 302 2.55 -2.29 -12.37
N TRP A 303 2.49 -1.77 -13.58
CA TRP A 303 1.38 -0.93 -14.03
C TRP A 303 0.19 -1.79 -14.50
N THR A 304 -0.27 -2.60 -13.55
CA THR A 304 -1.38 -3.55 -13.71
C THR A 304 -2.40 -3.35 -12.60
N PRO A 305 -3.69 -3.67 -12.78
CA PRO A 305 -4.70 -3.58 -11.73
C PRO A 305 -4.30 -4.36 -10.47
N THR A 306 -3.70 -5.54 -10.62
CA THR A 306 -3.21 -6.33 -9.49
C THR A 306 -1.96 -5.74 -8.85
N GLY A 307 -1.06 -5.14 -9.63
CA GLY A 307 0.11 -4.42 -9.13
C GLY A 307 -0.28 -3.23 -8.28
N LEU A 308 -1.28 -2.46 -8.73
CA LEU A 308 -1.79 -1.31 -7.98
C LEU A 308 -2.55 -1.71 -6.70
N CYS A 309 -3.31 -2.83 -6.71
CA CYS A 309 -4.30 -3.11 -5.67
C CYS A 309 -3.97 -4.28 -4.75
N THR A 310 -3.26 -5.32 -5.23
CA THR A 310 -3.16 -6.60 -4.52
C THR A 310 -1.75 -7.12 -4.29
N GLN A 311 -0.76 -6.55 -4.92
CA GLN A 311 0.65 -6.79 -4.64
C GLN A 311 1.16 -5.71 -3.68
N ALA A 312 1.95 -6.09 -2.68
CA ALA A 312 2.54 -5.13 -1.75
C ALA A 312 3.60 -4.28 -2.47
N ASN A 313 3.32 -3.04 -2.61
CA ASN A 313 4.14 -2.08 -3.33
C ASN A 313 4.26 -0.76 -2.57
#